data_2a6002bb75a51491d80f1d80d9dcc6ca
#
_entry.id   2a6002bb75a51491d80f1d80d9dcc6ca
#
_cell.length_a   1.000
_cell.length_b   1.000
_cell.length_c   1.000
_cell.angle_alpha   90.00
_cell.angle_beta   90.00
_cell.angle_gamma   90.00
#
_symmetry.space_group_name_H-M   'P 1'
#
loop_
_entity.id
_entity.type
_entity.pdbx_description
1 polymer ?
#
loop_
_entity_poly.entity_id
_entity_poly.type
_entity_poly.pdbx_seq_one_letter_code
_entity_poly.pdbx_strand_id
1 'polypeptide(L)'
;MIEYFGYFAGFLTVASFLPQVIRTWRTKQVRDLHLGMFTLLVTASALWVIYGVIIGSWPVILTNIGMVVLNGSLAIAKLRFS
;
A
#
# COMPACT_ATOMS: atom_id res chain seq x y z
N MET A 1 -7.46 -21.60 -9.36
CA MET A 1 -6.66 -21.01 -10.43
C MET A 1 -6.77 -19.49 -10.48
N ILE A 2 -7.98 -18.96 -10.41
CA ILE A 2 -8.19 -17.49 -10.38
C ILE A 2 -7.49 -16.87 -9.19
N GLU A 3 -7.45 -17.55 -8.04
CA GLU A 3 -6.80 -17.04 -6.84
C GLU A 3 -5.29 -16.84 -7.04
N TYR A 4 -4.65 -17.70 -7.83
CA TYR A 4 -3.22 -17.57 -8.10
C TYR A 4 -2.90 -16.30 -8.88
N PHE A 5 -3.77 -15.92 -9.82
CA PHE A 5 -3.64 -14.64 -10.50
C PHE A 5 -3.72 -13.48 -9.51
N GLY A 6 -4.66 -13.58 -8.54
CA GLY A 6 -4.81 -12.56 -7.51
C GLY A 6 -3.56 -12.42 -6.64
N TYR A 7 -3.00 -13.54 -6.20
CA TYR A 7 -1.77 -13.53 -5.41
C TYR A 7 -0.60 -12.96 -6.19
N PHE A 8 -0.46 -13.39 -7.46
CA PHE A 8 0.65 -12.92 -8.30
C PHE A 8 0.52 -11.42 -8.60
N ALA A 9 -0.67 -10.98 -8.98
CA ALA A 9 -0.92 -9.57 -9.27
C ALA A 9 -0.71 -8.71 -8.02
N GLY A 10 -1.20 -9.19 -6.87
CA GLY A 10 -1.03 -8.49 -5.61
C GLY A 10 0.44 -8.38 -5.21
N PHE A 11 1.19 -9.45 -5.38
CA PHE A 11 2.62 -9.44 -5.11
C PHE A 11 3.33 -8.40 -5.97
N LEU A 12 3.04 -8.37 -7.27
CA LEU A 12 3.64 -7.39 -8.17
C LEU A 12 3.27 -5.96 -7.78
N THR A 13 2.01 -5.76 -7.40
CA THR A 13 1.54 -4.44 -6.98
C THR A 13 2.30 -3.95 -5.74
N VAL A 14 2.37 -4.77 -4.71
CA VAL A 14 3.07 -4.41 -3.48
C VAL A 14 4.56 -4.24 -3.74
N ALA A 15 5.16 -5.16 -4.49
CA ALA A 15 6.59 -5.11 -4.79
C ALA A 15 6.96 -3.85 -5.59
N SER A 16 6.05 -3.36 -6.43
CA SER A 16 6.32 -2.16 -7.23
C SER A 16 6.43 -0.89 -6.37
N PHE A 17 5.79 -0.87 -5.21
CA PHE A 17 5.89 0.26 -4.28
C PHE A 17 7.08 0.17 -3.35
N LEU A 18 7.61 -1.03 -3.15
CA LEU A 18 8.66 -1.25 -2.15
C LEU A 18 9.93 -0.45 -2.42
N PRO A 19 10.46 -0.38 -3.66
CA PRO A 19 11.62 0.45 -3.92
C PRO A 19 11.39 1.92 -3.59
N GLN A 20 10.19 2.43 -3.87
CA GLN A 20 9.84 3.81 -3.58
C GLN A 20 9.84 4.08 -2.08
N VAL A 21 9.28 3.16 -1.29
CA VAL A 21 9.26 3.28 0.16
C VAL A 21 10.69 3.26 0.71
N ILE A 22 11.50 2.32 0.27
CA ILE A 22 12.89 2.22 0.71
C ILE A 22 13.65 3.49 0.37
N ARG A 23 13.53 3.98 -0.86
CA ARG A 23 14.21 5.18 -1.30
C ARG A 23 13.79 6.39 -0.47
N THR A 24 12.50 6.54 -0.20
CA THR A 24 11.98 7.66 0.57
C THR A 24 12.58 7.69 1.98
N TRP A 25 12.61 6.55 2.66
CA TRP A 25 13.16 6.49 4.00
C TRP A 25 14.68 6.65 4.04
N ARG A 26 15.38 6.20 3.00
CA ARG A 26 16.83 6.35 2.91
C ARG A 26 17.25 7.79 2.64
N THR A 27 16.57 8.43 1.69
CA THR A 27 16.94 9.79 1.27
C THR A 27 16.22 10.87 2.08
N LYS A 28 15.15 10.51 2.76
CA LYS A 28 14.29 11.44 3.52
C LYS A 28 13.72 12.55 2.64
N GLN A 29 13.66 12.31 1.33
CA GLN A 29 13.11 13.26 0.36
C GLN A 29 11.62 12.99 0.20
N VAL A 30 10.80 13.89 0.76
CA VAL A 30 9.34 13.75 0.75
C VAL A 30 8.68 14.90 -0.01
N ARG A 31 9.47 15.69 -0.71
CA ARG A 31 8.99 16.90 -1.38
C ARG A 31 7.85 16.62 -2.35
N ASP A 32 7.97 15.54 -3.11
CA ASP A 32 7.01 15.19 -4.14
C ASP A 32 5.87 14.30 -3.64
N LEU A 33 5.88 13.94 -2.36
CA LEU A 33 4.81 13.13 -1.78
C LEU A 33 3.61 14.01 -1.44
N HIS A 34 2.44 13.54 -1.82
CA HIS A 34 1.19 14.24 -1.56
C HIS A 34 0.43 13.53 -0.44
N LEU A 35 0.41 14.14 0.74
CA LEU A 35 -0.18 13.53 1.94
C LEU A 35 -1.65 13.15 1.75
N GLY A 36 -2.43 14.04 1.12
CA GLY A 36 -3.84 13.77 0.85
C GLY A 36 -4.04 12.52 0.00
N MET A 37 -3.20 12.33 -1.02
CA MET A 37 -3.28 11.15 -1.87
C MET A 37 -2.99 9.88 -1.09
N PHE A 38 -1.94 9.88 -0.26
CA PHE A 38 -1.60 8.69 0.52
C PHE A 38 -2.65 8.39 1.58
N THR A 39 -3.26 9.42 2.16
CA THR A 39 -4.37 9.23 3.09
C THR A 39 -5.56 8.56 2.40
N LEU A 40 -5.90 9.00 1.19
CA LEU A 40 -6.95 8.38 0.40
C LEU A 40 -6.63 6.93 0.06
N LEU A 41 -5.37 6.66 -0.34
CA LEU A 41 -4.96 5.31 -0.67
C LEU A 41 -5.02 4.39 0.53
N VAL A 42 -4.59 4.84 1.71
CA VAL A 42 -4.67 4.05 2.93
C VAL A 42 -6.13 3.76 3.27
N THR A 43 -6.99 4.79 3.19
CA THR A 43 -8.41 4.62 3.48
C THR A 43 -9.06 3.64 2.50
N ALA A 44 -8.78 3.80 1.20
CA ALA A 44 -9.33 2.91 0.18
C ALA A 44 -8.86 1.47 0.39
N SER A 45 -7.57 1.28 0.67
CA SER A 45 -7.03 -0.05 0.89
C SER A 45 -7.60 -0.69 2.15
N ALA A 46 -7.83 0.09 3.20
CA ALA A 46 -8.46 -0.42 4.42
C ALA A 46 -9.89 -0.90 4.13
N LEU A 47 -10.64 -0.15 3.32
CA LEU A 47 -11.98 -0.56 2.90
C LEU A 47 -11.93 -1.84 2.06
N TRP A 48 -10.92 -1.97 1.19
CA TRP A 48 -10.74 -3.18 0.41
C TRP A 48 -10.42 -4.39 1.29
N VAL A 49 -9.68 -4.20 2.38
CA VAL A 49 -9.41 -5.28 3.34
C VAL A 49 -10.73 -5.76 3.93
N ILE A 50 -11.59 -4.83 4.35
CA ILE A 50 -12.91 -5.18 4.90
C ILE A 50 -13.73 -5.95 3.85
N TYR A 51 -13.76 -5.45 2.62
CA TYR A 51 -14.46 -6.12 1.54
C TYR A 51 -13.91 -7.52 1.29
N GLY A 52 -12.58 -7.66 1.29
CA GLY A 52 -11.93 -8.95 1.11
C GLY A 52 -12.30 -9.95 2.20
N VAL A 53 -12.41 -9.49 3.45
CA VAL A 53 -12.85 -10.35 4.56
C VAL A 53 -14.29 -10.82 4.32
N ILE A 54 -15.17 -9.90 3.89
CA ILE A 54 -16.58 -10.24 3.66
C ILE A 54 -16.74 -11.29 2.58
N ILE A 55 -15.99 -11.17 1.47
CA ILE A 55 -16.09 -12.12 0.35
C ILE A 55 -15.17 -13.33 0.52
N GLY A 56 -14.35 -13.36 1.54
CA GLY A 56 -13.42 -14.46 1.80
C GLY A 56 -12.27 -14.55 0.80
N SER A 57 -11.79 -13.41 0.28
CA SER A 57 -10.71 -13.38 -0.71
C SER A 57 -9.38 -13.05 -0.06
N TRP A 58 -8.53 -14.04 0.15
CA TRP A 58 -7.19 -13.83 0.71
C TRP A 58 -6.30 -12.95 -0.17
N PRO A 59 -6.31 -13.10 -1.52
CA PRO A 59 -5.49 -12.20 -2.35
C PRO A 59 -5.85 -10.73 -2.15
N VAL A 60 -7.12 -10.40 -2.06
CA VAL A 60 -7.57 -9.03 -1.83
C VAL A 60 -7.13 -8.56 -0.44
N ILE A 61 -7.30 -9.40 0.58
CA ILE A 61 -6.92 -9.05 1.95
C ILE A 61 -5.42 -8.76 2.03
N LEU A 62 -4.61 -9.70 1.57
CA LEU A 62 -3.15 -9.60 1.72
C LEU A 62 -2.56 -8.45 0.92
N THR A 63 -3.01 -8.27 -0.34
CA THR A 63 -2.54 -7.17 -1.18
C THR A 63 -2.84 -5.83 -0.54
N ASN A 64 -4.04 -5.66 -0.03
CA ASN A 64 -4.44 -4.37 0.51
C ASN A 64 -3.85 -4.10 1.89
N ILE A 65 -3.59 -5.15 2.69
CA ILE A 65 -2.81 -4.98 3.92
C ILE A 65 -1.42 -4.45 3.57
N GLY A 66 -0.77 -5.03 2.55
CA GLY A 66 0.52 -4.53 2.07
C GLY A 66 0.45 -3.08 1.64
N MET A 67 -0.60 -2.70 0.91
CA MET A 67 -0.79 -1.32 0.47
C MET A 67 -1.00 -0.37 1.64
N VAL A 68 -1.75 -0.78 2.66
CA VAL A 68 -1.93 0.05 3.87
C VAL A 68 -0.58 0.29 4.54
N VAL A 69 0.22 -0.76 4.70
CA VAL A 69 1.53 -0.64 5.33
C VAL A 69 2.45 0.29 4.52
N LEU A 70 2.54 0.06 3.21
CA LEU A 70 3.47 0.84 2.38
C LEU A 70 3.03 2.29 2.22
N ASN A 71 1.77 2.53 1.91
CA ASN A 71 1.27 3.90 1.76
C ASN A 71 1.18 4.63 3.09
N GLY A 72 0.85 3.91 4.16
CA GLY A 72 0.90 4.46 5.51
C GLY A 72 2.30 4.87 5.90
N SER A 73 3.30 4.05 5.54
CA SER A 73 4.70 4.36 5.77
C SER A 73 5.10 5.63 5.03
N LEU A 74 4.68 5.80 3.77
CA LEU A 74 4.97 7.01 3.00
C LEU A 74 4.28 8.24 3.61
N ALA A 75 3.06 8.09 4.09
CA ALA A 75 2.35 9.18 4.75
C ALA A 75 3.08 9.61 6.03
N ILE A 76 3.56 8.65 6.82
CA ILE A 76 4.33 8.93 8.02
C ILE A 76 5.65 9.63 7.67
N ALA A 77 6.32 9.16 6.61
CA ALA A 77 7.56 9.78 6.16
C ALA A 77 7.33 11.24 5.76
N LYS A 78 6.22 11.52 5.07
CA LYS A 78 5.86 12.88 4.68
C LYS A 78 5.67 13.78 5.90
N LEU A 79 4.99 13.28 6.93
CA LEU A 79 4.78 14.04 8.15
C LEU A 79 6.07 14.24 8.94
N ARG A 80 6.94 13.22 8.91
CA ARG A 80 8.15 13.24 9.73
C ARG A 80 9.27 14.08 9.14
N PHE A 81 9.41 14.05 7.81
CA PHE A 81 10.57 14.66 7.12
C PHE A 81 10.23 15.94 6.36
N SER A 82 8.97 16.38 6.43
CA SER A 82 8.61 17.63 5.72
C SER A 82 8.59 18.85 6.61
#